data_a0632a2a3d2e61f444686c06a5585d60
#
_entry.id   a0632a2a3d2e61f444686c06a5585d60
#
_cell.length_a   1.000
_cell.length_b   1.000
_cell.length_c   1.000
_cell.angle_alpha   90.00
_cell.angle_beta   90.00
_cell.angle_gamma   90.00
#
_symmetry.space_group_name_H-M   'P 1'
#
loop_
_entity.id
_entity.type
_entity.pdbx_description
1 polymer ?
#
loop_
_entity_poly.entity_id
_entity_poly.type
_entity_poly.pdbx_seq_one_letter_code
_entity_poly.pdbx_strand_id
1 'polypeptide(L)'
;MPTDHDRPTDQDTDVGAQRTPRLRQLRQIFDRRAAQFCDVAFLPREIAQRMHERLQYIKLQPARVLDAGCGAGEDIDTLRVRFAQATVYGVDLSRAMLGAAHSSSCGGADAACGQLAPAGGWRRLLPAALRHLAPGRAQPRDRVQADFGALPFAPERFDLLWSNLALQWHARPDLVFPEWHRVLKTGGLLMFSTLGPDTLRELRGAWAVADGGAAQHVLDFVDMHDCGDMLVASGFEIPVMDMETLTITYSSAQSLLADVRRWGAMPPQGARRGDARADVSRGLISRGTYRRLLDALEAQRQPDGTIPLTFEVVYGHAWKAVARVTPEGHGIVRIDEIGHLSRGGRRTSS
;
A
#
# COMPACT_ATOMS: atom_id res chain seq x y z
N MET A 1 -28.83 -0.15 40.09
CA MET A 1 -28.04 0.97 39.58
C MET A 1 -27.07 0.40 38.56
N PRO A 2 -27.20 0.64 37.24
CA PRO A 2 -26.24 0.20 36.26
C PRO A 2 -25.07 1.16 36.26
N THR A 3 -23.86 0.63 36.28
CA THR A 3 -22.59 1.33 36.31
C THR A 3 -22.29 1.94 34.91
N ASP A 4 -22.05 3.25 34.93
CA ASP A 4 -21.76 4.16 33.82
C ASP A 4 -20.32 3.93 33.27
N HIS A 5 -20.11 2.87 32.48
CA HIS A 5 -18.78 2.52 31.94
C HIS A 5 -18.75 2.31 30.42
N ASP A 6 -19.76 2.77 29.67
CA ASP A 6 -19.84 2.55 28.22
C ASP A 6 -20.13 3.86 27.45
N ARG A 7 -19.40 4.94 27.80
CA ARG A 7 -19.31 6.10 26.89
C ARG A 7 -18.00 6.02 26.14
N PRO A 8 -18.04 6.05 24.78
CA PRO A 8 -16.81 6.19 23.99
C PRO A 8 -16.09 7.46 24.44
N THR A 9 -14.81 7.37 24.67
CA THR A 9 -13.98 8.51 25.07
C THR A 9 -13.96 9.54 23.94
N ASP A 10 -13.92 10.84 24.28
CA ASP A 10 -13.90 11.95 23.29
C ASP A 10 -12.78 11.81 22.23
N GLN A 11 -11.74 11.02 22.50
CA GLN A 11 -10.66 10.72 21.54
C GLN A 11 -11.12 9.85 20.37
N ASP A 12 -12.03 8.90 20.57
CA ASP A 12 -12.53 8.00 19.49
C ASP A 12 -13.45 8.74 18.52
N THR A 13 -14.20 9.73 19.00
CA THR A 13 -15.09 10.56 18.16
C THR A 13 -14.31 11.54 17.28
N ASP A 14 -13.19 12.08 17.75
CA ASP A 14 -12.35 13.02 16.97
C ASP A 14 -11.56 12.30 15.87
N VAL A 15 -11.05 11.10 16.11
CA VAL A 15 -10.36 10.27 15.12
C VAL A 15 -11.29 9.90 13.95
N GLY A 16 -12.54 9.55 14.23
CA GLY A 16 -13.55 9.23 13.19
C GLY A 16 -13.91 10.44 12.34
N ALA A 17 -14.03 11.63 12.95
CA ALA A 17 -14.37 12.86 12.25
C ALA A 17 -13.25 13.35 11.30
N GLN A 18 -11.99 13.15 11.65
CA GLN A 18 -10.84 13.53 10.81
C GLN A 18 -10.54 12.52 9.69
N ARG A 19 -10.87 11.24 9.88
CA ARG A 19 -10.64 10.15 8.92
C ARG A 19 -11.43 10.35 7.62
N THR A 20 -12.69 10.71 7.72
CA THR A 20 -13.60 10.80 6.58
C THR A 20 -13.22 11.84 5.52
N PRO A 21 -12.84 13.09 5.85
CA PRO A 21 -12.42 14.08 4.86
C PRO A 21 -11.15 13.68 4.12
N ARG A 22 -10.15 13.13 4.83
CA ARG A 22 -8.87 12.71 4.24
C ARG A 22 -9.05 11.53 3.26
N LEU A 23 -9.85 10.53 3.60
CA LEU A 23 -10.16 9.41 2.72
C LEU A 23 -10.90 9.87 1.46
N ARG A 24 -11.82 10.83 1.57
CA ARG A 24 -12.51 11.42 0.40
C ARG A 24 -11.53 12.13 -0.54
N GLN A 25 -10.60 12.90 -0.01
CA GLN A 25 -9.57 13.58 -0.79
C GLN A 25 -8.65 12.56 -1.48
N LEU A 26 -8.20 11.54 -0.77
CA LEU A 26 -7.37 10.48 -1.30
C LEU A 26 -8.08 9.74 -2.44
N ARG A 27 -9.34 9.36 -2.25
CA ARG A 27 -10.15 8.75 -3.30
C ARG A 27 -10.21 9.63 -4.54
N GLN A 28 -10.48 10.93 -4.39
CA GLN A 28 -10.55 11.85 -5.52
C GLN A 28 -9.21 11.99 -6.26
N ILE A 29 -8.10 11.92 -5.55
CA ILE A 29 -6.76 11.93 -6.12
C ILE A 29 -6.56 10.70 -7.02
N PHE A 30 -6.85 9.50 -6.51
CA PHE A 30 -6.70 8.26 -7.26
C PHE A 30 -7.74 8.13 -8.38
N ASP A 31 -8.99 8.57 -8.19
CA ASP A 31 -9.99 8.58 -9.24
C ASP A 31 -9.55 9.42 -10.45
N ARG A 32 -8.91 10.58 -10.23
CA ARG A 32 -8.40 11.44 -11.32
C ARG A 32 -7.19 10.84 -12.04
N ARG A 33 -6.39 10.04 -11.35
CA ARG A 33 -5.13 9.46 -11.86
C ARG A 33 -5.30 8.10 -12.50
N ALA A 34 -6.42 7.45 -12.27
CA ALA A 34 -6.64 6.07 -12.71
C ALA A 34 -6.35 5.84 -14.21
N ALA A 35 -6.67 6.83 -15.06
CA ALA A 35 -6.42 6.72 -16.50
C ALA A 35 -4.93 6.78 -16.91
N GLN A 36 -4.09 7.38 -16.07
CA GLN A 36 -2.65 7.58 -16.33
C GLN A 36 -1.76 6.75 -15.39
N PHE A 37 -2.36 5.98 -14.48
CA PHE A 37 -1.61 5.25 -13.46
C PHE A 37 -0.66 4.23 -14.07
N CYS A 38 -1.08 3.55 -15.12
CA CYS A 38 -0.26 2.56 -15.82
C CYS A 38 1.06 3.12 -16.37
N ASP A 39 1.08 4.41 -16.75
CA ASP A 39 2.27 5.07 -17.33
C ASP A 39 3.37 5.28 -16.27
N VAL A 40 2.99 5.31 -14.99
CA VAL A 40 3.91 5.58 -13.86
C VAL A 40 3.98 4.42 -12.87
N ALA A 41 3.36 3.29 -13.18
CA ALA A 41 3.29 2.12 -12.30
C ALA A 41 4.59 1.27 -12.30
N PHE A 42 5.70 1.75 -12.91
CA PHE A 42 6.94 0.97 -12.96
C PHE A 42 7.49 0.65 -11.57
N LEU A 43 7.46 1.61 -10.64
CA LEU A 43 7.92 1.40 -9.27
C LEU A 43 7.07 0.37 -8.51
N PRO A 44 5.71 0.47 -8.47
CA PRO A 44 4.88 -0.58 -7.91
C PRO A 44 5.11 -1.97 -8.53
N ARG A 45 5.33 -2.05 -9.85
CA ARG A 45 5.62 -3.33 -10.53
C ARG A 45 6.94 -3.94 -10.10
N GLU A 46 7.99 -3.13 -10.04
CA GLU A 46 9.32 -3.55 -9.58
C GLU A 46 9.25 -4.09 -8.14
N ILE A 47 8.55 -3.36 -7.26
CA ILE A 47 8.38 -3.76 -5.86
C ILE A 47 7.52 -5.02 -5.73
N ALA A 48 6.45 -5.13 -6.53
CA ALA A 48 5.63 -6.35 -6.60
C ALA A 48 6.46 -7.57 -6.99
N GLN A 49 7.31 -7.45 -8.01
CA GLN A 49 8.20 -8.53 -8.43
C GLN A 49 9.10 -8.98 -7.27
N ARG A 50 9.73 -8.04 -6.57
CA ARG A 50 10.59 -8.35 -5.40
C ARG A 50 9.81 -8.99 -4.25
N MET A 51 8.57 -8.57 -4.02
CA MET A 51 7.69 -9.23 -3.06
C MET A 51 7.36 -10.68 -3.50
N HIS A 52 7.07 -10.90 -4.79
CA HIS A 52 6.84 -12.24 -5.32
C HIS A 52 8.07 -13.15 -5.24
N GLU A 53 9.27 -12.62 -5.39
CA GLU A 53 10.53 -13.34 -5.19
C GLU A 53 10.70 -13.76 -3.72
N ARG A 54 10.38 -12.88 -2.77
CA ARG A 54 10.39 -13.21 -1.33
C ARG A 54 9.33 -14.28 -0.98
N LEU A 55 8.15 -14.18 -1.58
CA LEU A 55 7.05 -15.12 -1.37
C LEU A 55 7.37 -16.55 -1.85
N GLN A 56 8.31 -16.74 -2.80
CA GLN A 56 8.69 -18.08 -3.28
C GLN A 56 9.33 -18.95 -2.19
N TYR A 57 9.95 -18.36 -1.18
CA TYR A 57 10.57 -19.08 -0.07
C TYR A 57 9.57 -19.50 1.01
N ILE A 58 8.33 -19.01 0.92
CA ILE A 58 7.27 -19.31 1.88
C ILE A 58 6.37 -20.41 1.31
N LYS A 59 6.28 -21.54 2.02
CA LYS A 59 5.38 -22.63 1.65
C LYS A 59 3.96 -22.28 2.05
N LEU A 60 3.15 -21.84 1.09
CA LEU A 60 1.76 -21.45 1.29
C LEU A 60 0.89 -22.01 0.17
N GLN A 61 -0.28 -22.53 0.51
CA GLN A 61 -1.33 -22.95 -0.43
C GLN A 61 -2.64 -22.28 -0.01
N PRO A 62 -2.82 -21.00 -0.35
CA PRO A 62 -3.99 -20.26 0.06
C PRO A 62 -5.22 -20.68 -0.76
N ALA A 63 -6.38 -20.81 -0.11
CA ALA A 63 -7.66 -20.93 -0.79
C ALA A 63 -8.27 -19.56 -1.13
N ARG A 64 -7.98 -18.55 -0.30
CA ARG A 64 -8.46 -17.16 -0.50
C ARG A 64 -7.33 -16.18 -0.24
N VAL A 65 -7.13 -15.29 -1.22
CA VAL A 65 -6.14 -14.22 -1.17
C VAL A 65 -6.86 -12.88 -1.23
N LEU A 66 -6.43 -11.92 -0.41
CA LEU A 66 -6.88 -10.54 -0.48
C LEU A 66 -5.71 -9.65 -0.91
N ASP A 67 -5.91 -8.85 -1.95
CA ASP A 67 -5.03 -7.75 -2.34
C ASP A 67 -5.63 -6.43 -1.81
N ALA A 68 -5.03 -5.88 -0.76
CA ALA A 68 -5.48 -4.70 -0.05
C ALA A 68 -4.79 -3.43 -0.58
N GLY A 69 -5.54 -2.59 -1.27
CA GLY A 69 -5.03 -1.46 -2.05
C GLY A 69 -4.61 -1.88 -3.46
N CYS A 70 -5.41 -2.75 -4.09
CA CYS A 70 -5.06 -3.42 -5.34
C CYS A 70 -4.93 -2.49 -6.56
N GLY A 71 -5.31 -1.22 -6.45
CA GLY A 71 -5.26 -0.28 -7.56
C GLY A 71 -5.98 -0.78 -8.81
N ALA A 72 -5.27 -0.80 -9.94
CA ALA A 72 -5.77 -1.37 -11.18
C ALA A 72 -5.78 -2.92 -11.21
N GLY A 73 -5.22 -3.58 -10.19
CA GLY A 73 -5.25 -5.03 -10.02
C GLY A 73 -4.14 -5.78 -10.77
N GLU A 74 -3.01 -5.15 -11.00
CA GLU A 74 -1.85 -5.79 -11.66
C GLU A 74 -1.36 -7.01 -10.85
N ASP A 75 -1.28 -6.89 -9.52
CA ASP A 75 -0.86 -7.99 -8.65
C ASP A 75 -1.89 -9.11 -8.58
N ILE A 76 -3.19 -8.80 -8.73
CA ILE A 76 -4.26 -9.82 -8.74
C ILE A 76 -4.03 -10.88 -9.81
N ASP A 77 -3.63 -10.47 -11.01
CA ASP A 77 -3.43 -11.42 -12.11
C ASP A 77 -2.19 -12.28 -11.86
N THR A 78 -1.11 -11.72 -11.32
CA THR A 78 0.09 -12.46 -10.91
C THR A 78 -0.20 -13.44 -9.77
N LEU A 79 -0.98 -13.02 -8.78
CA LEU A 79 -1.40 -13.87 -7.66
C LEU A 79 -2.30 -15.03 -8.12
N ARG A 80 -3.18 -14.81 -9.11
CA ARG A 80 -4.00 -15.87 -9.72
C ARG A 80 -3.16 -16.90 -10.48
N VAL A 81 -2.14 -16.46 -11.20
CA VAL A 81 -1.22 -17.36 -11.89
C VAL A 81 -0.44 -18.20 -10.86
N ARG A 82 0.05 -17.55 -9.81
CA ARG A 82 0.83 -18.21 -8.77
C ARG A 82 0.01 -19.21 -7.96
N PHE A 83 -1.21 -18.86 -7.62
CA PHE A 83 -2.13 -19.63 -6.78
C PHE A 83 -3.39 -20.04 -7.57
N ALA A 84 -3.21 -20.88 -8.59
CA ALA A 84 -4.26 -21.23 -9.54
C ALA A 84 -5.54 -21.83 -8.90
N GLN A 85 -5.44 -22.37 -7.67
CA GLN A 85 -6.56 -22.92 -6.92
C GLN A 85 -7.21 -21.90 -5.97
N ALA A 86 -6.60 -20.70 -5.83
CA ALA A 86 -7.10 -19.68 -4.93
C ALA A 86 -8.13 -18.76 -5.59
N THR A 87 -9.08 -18.29 -4.82
CA THR A 87 -9.88 -17.12 -5.19
C THR A 87 -9.17 -15.85 -4.71
N VAL A 88 -8.81 -14.97 -5.64
CA VAL A 88 -8.13 -13.71 -5.34
C VAL A 88 -9.13 -12.57 -5.38
N TYR A 89 -9.23 -11.84 -4.29
CA TYR A 89 -10.05 -10.65 -4.10
C TYR A 89 -9.20 -9.40 -4.09
N GLY A 90 -9.71 -8.30 -4.63
CA GLY A 90 -9.06 -7.00 -4.58
C GLY A 90 -9.93 -5.97 -3.87
N VAL A 91 -9.30 -5.12 -3.06
CA VAL A 91 -9.94 -3.95 -2.43
C VAL A 91 -9.16 -2.71 -2.78
N ASP A 92 -9.86 -1.66 -3.23
CA ASP A 92 -9.29 -0.33 -3.39
C ASP A 92 -10.32 0.75 -3.04
N LEU A 93 -9.83 1.88 -2.57
CA LEU A 93 -10.65 3.04 -2.21
C LEU A 93 -11.24 3.72 -3.45
N SER A 94 -10.54 3.68 -4.59
CA SER A 94 -10.88 4.33 -5.84
C SER A 94 -11.64 3.39 -6.77
N ARG A 95 -12.89 3.75 -7.07
CA ARG A 95 -13.70 3.03 -8.07
C ARG A 95 -13.11 3.13 -9.47
N ALA A 96 -12.48 4.27 -9.79
CA ALA A 96 -11.87 4.47 -11.09
C ALA A 96 -10.65 3.55 -11.28
N MET A 97 -9.83 3.35 -10.24
CA MET A 97 -8.72 2.39 -10.26
C MET A 97 -9.23 0.97 -10.50
N LEU A 98 -10.24 0.51 -9.76
CA LEU A 98 -10.86 -0.80 -9.96
C LEU A 98 -11.43 -0.99 -11.38
N GLY A 99 -11.87 0.10 -12.02
CA GLY A 99 -12.36 0.11 -13.41
C GLY A 99 -11.26 0.14 -14.47
N ALA A 100 -10.08 0.68 -14.14
CA ALA A 100 -8.96 0.87 -15.10
C ALA A 100 -8.34 -0.46 -15.56
N ALA A 101 -8.39 -1.49 -14.76
CA ALA A 101 -7.87 -2.83 -15.03
C ALA A 101 -8.38 -3.48 -16.33
N HIS A 102 -9.41 -2.93 -16.94
CA HIS A 102 -10.03 -3.49 -18.15
C HIS A 102 -9.65 -2.76 -19.44
N SER A 103 -8.93 -1.64 -19.33
CA SER A 103 -8.39 -0.95 -20.50
C SER A 103 -6.98 -1.50 -20.80
N SER A 104 -6.91 -2.68 -21.42
CA SER A 104 -5.71 -3.41 -21.79
C SER A 104 -4.80 -2.63 -22.75
N SER A 105 -4.15 -1.59 -22.29
CA SER A 105 -3.16 -0.83 -23.06
C SER A 105 -1.87 -0.55 -22.26
N CYS A 106 -1.64 -1.24 -21.16
CA CYS A 106 -0.33 -1.24 -20.49
C CYS A 106 0.61 -2.28 -21.13
N GLY A 107 0.59 -2.40 -22.46
CA GLY A 107 1.48 -3.26 -23.23
C GLY A 107 2.81 -2.56 -23.47
N GLY A 108 3.75 -2.67 -22.53
CA GLY A 108 5.17 -2.61 -22.83
C GLY A 108 5.53 -3.81 -23.69
N ALA A 109 6.32 -3.58 -24.73
CA ALA A 109 6.82 -4.58 -25.66
C ALA A 109 7.57 -5.68 -24.91
N ASP A 110 6.94 -6.85 -24.70
CA ASP A 110 7.50 -8.19 -24.52
C ASP A 110 6.39 -9.14 -24.01
N ALA A 111 5.28 -9.24 -24.77
CA ALA A 111 4.24 -10.22 -24.50
C ALA A 111 4.17 -11.25 -25.63
N ALA A 112 5.12 -12.18 -25.61
CA ALA A 112 4.92 -13.49 -26.22
C ALA A 112 4.23 -14.40 -25.20
N CYS A 113 2.92 -14.27 -25.04
CA CYS A 113 2.07 -15.30 -24.47
C CYS A 113 0.65 -15.21 -25.04
N GLY A 114 0.27 -16.29 -25.67
CA GLY A 114 -0.99 -16.84 -26.08
C GLY A 114 -2.22 -15.95 -26.22
N GLN A 115 -2.62 -15.77 -27.45
CA GLN A 115 -3.89 -15.23 -27.91
C GLN A 115 -5.08 -15.99 -27.31
N LEU A 116 -5.90 -15.32 -26.50
CA LEU A 116 -7.33 -15.60 -26.42
C LEU A 116 -8.08 -14.34 -26.85
N ALA A 117 -8.80 -14.46 -27.95
CA ALA A 117 -9.47 -13.39 -28.65
C ALA A 117 -10.48 -12.64 -27.77
N PRO A 118 -10.53 -11.28 -27.80
CA PRO A 118 -11.55 -10.55 -27.11
C PRO A 118 -12.86 -10.55 -27.92
N ALA A 119 -13.86 -11.21 -27.40
CA ALA A 119 -15.24 -10.98 -27.82
C ALA A 119 -15.64 -9.53 -27.48
N GLY A 120 -15.71 -8.64 -28.46
CA GLY A 120 -16.20 -7.27 -28.21
C GLY A 120 -15.82 -6.21 -29.24
N GLY A 121 -15.57 -6.57 -30.50
CA GLY A 121 -15.20 -5.62 -31.57
C GLY A 121 -16.23 -4.54 -31.93
N TRP A 122 -17.49 -4.70 -31.57
CA TRP A 122 -18.58 -3.77 -31.93
C TRP A 122 -18.55 -2.43 -31.16
N ARG A 123 -17.93 -2.37 -29.98
CA ARG A 123 -17.80 -1.13 -29.20
C ARG A 123 -16.94 -0.06 -29.90
N ARG A 124 -16.02 -0.46 -30.77
CA ARG A 124 -15.20 0.48 -31.55
C ARG A 124 -16.01 1.16 -32.65
N LEU A 125 -17.15 0.61 -33.02
CA LEU A 125 -18.03 1.15 -34.07
C LEU A 125 -19.07 2.14 -33.54
N LEU A 126 -19.22 2.29 -32.21
CA LEU A 126 -20.14 3.25 -31.60
C LEU A 126 -19.54 4.67 -31.62
N PRO A 127 -20.34 5.69 -32.00
CA PRO A 127 -19.95 7.09 -31.84
C PRO A 127 -19.54 7.38 -30.39
N ALA A 128 -18.56 8.26 -30.20
CA ALA A 128 -18.02 8.59 -28.88
C ALA A 128 -19.11 8.99 -27.87
N ALA A 129 -20.16 9.67 -28.32
CA ALA A 129 -21.31 10.10 -27.53
C ALA A 129 -22.19 8.96 -27.00
N LEU A 130 -22.12 7.75 -27.59
CA LEU A 130 -22.95 6.61 -27.20
C LEU A 130 -22.18 5.53 -26.44
N ARG A 131 -20.87 5.65 -26.29
CA ARG A 131 -20.01 4.67 -25.60
C ARG A 131 -20.35 4.54 -24.11
N HIS A 132 -20.89 5.60 -23.50
CA HIS A 132 -21.32 5.59 -22.11
C HIS A 132 -22.65 4.84 -21.88
N LEU A 133 -23.46 4.65 -22.93
CA LEU A 133 -24.73 3.89 -22.88
C LEU A 133 -24.52 2.38 -23.10
N ALA A 134 -23.35 1.97 -23.57
CA ALA A 134 -23.03 0.55 -23.66
C ALA A 134 -23.05 -0.07 -22.25
N PRO A 135 -23.74 -1.22 -22.03
CA PRO A 135 -23.76 -1.85 -20.72
C PRO A 135 -22.35 -2.02 -20.22
N GLY A 136 -22.05 -1.42 -19.06
CA GLY A 136 -20.75 -1.51 -18.42
C GLY A 136 -20.37 -2.99 -18.32
N ARG A 137 -19.13 -3.34 -18.67
CA ARG A 137 -18.61 -4.66 -18.35
C ARG A 137 -18.83 -4.86 -16.86
N ALA A 138 -19.58 -5.89 -16.48
CA ALA A 138 -19.77 -6.23 -15.09
C ALA A 138 -18.40 -6.26 -14.42
N GLN A 139 -18.21 -5.49 -13.34
CA GLN A 139 -16.98 -5.56 -12.58
C GLN A 139 -16.81 -7.00 -12.12
N PRO A 140 -15.63 -7.59 -12.20
CA PRO A 140 -15.41 -8.90 -11.63
C PRO A 140 -15.93 -8.90 -10.19
N ARG A 141 -16.72 -9.90 -9.82
CA ARG A 141 -17.35 -10.02 -8.49
C ARG A 141 -16.34 -10.10 -7.34
N ASP A 142 -15.06 -10.16 -7.67
CA ASP A 142 -13.90 -10.27 -6.79
C ASP A 142 -13.23 -8.93 -6.45
N ARG A 143 -13.76 -7.81 -6.95
CA ARG A 143 -13.23 -6.46 -6.65
C ARG A 143 -14.23 -5.62 -5.90
N VAL A 144 -13.79 -5.05 -4.77
CA VAL A 144 -14.64 -4.31 -3.84
C VAL A 144 -14.08 -2.91 -3.63
N GLN A 145 -14.94 -1.90 -3.75
CA GLN A 145 -14.57 -0.54 -3.37
C GLN A 145 -14.73 -0.40 -1.86
N ALA A 146 -13.61 -0.30 -1.13
CA ALA A 146 -13.62 -0.08 0.32
C ALA A 146 -12.29 0.52 0.79
N ASP A 147 -12.28 1.02 2.03
CA ASP A 147 -11.09 1.34 2.78
C ASP A 147 -10.46 0.05 3.32
N PHE A 148 -9.18 -0.21 3.01
CA PHE A 148 -8.49 -1.39 3.52
C PHE A 148 -8.22 -1.34 5.04
N GLY A 149 -8.38 -0.19 5.68
CA GLY A 149 -8.40 -0.04 7.14
C GLY A 149 -9.79 -0.27 7.77
N ALA A 150 -10.82 -0.63 6.96
CA ALA A 150 -12.17 -1.00 7.40
C ALA A 150 -12.81 -1.92 6.35
N LEU A 151 -12.36 -3.16 6.32
CA LEU A 151 -12.68 -4.13 5.28
C LEU A 151 -14.10 -4.70 5.43
N PRO A 152 -14.89 -4.78 4.35
CA PRO A 152 -16.27 -5.29 4.40
C PRO A 152 -16.32 -6.83 4.38
N PHE A 153 -15.41 -7.47 5.09
CA PHE A 153 -15.32 -8.92 5.18
C PHE A 153 -15.47 -9.39 6.63
N ALA A 154 -16.06 -10.55 6.80
CA ALA A 154 -16.11 -11.22 8.10
C ALA A 154 -14.70 -11.57 8.59
N PRO A 155 -14.50 -11.75 9.89
CA PRO A 155 -13.23 -12.24 10.44
C PRO A 155 -12.83 -13.59 9.82
N GLU A 156 -11.53 -13.86 9.78
CA GLU A 156 -10.95 -15.16 9.41
C GLU A 156 -11.38 -15.67 8.02
N ARG A 157 -11.27 -14.81 7.03
CA ARG A 157 -11.70 -15.14 5.65
C ARG A 157 -10.54 -15.47 4.72
N PHE A 158 -9.35 -14.94 4.95
CA PHE A 158 -8.26 -15.00 4.01
C PHE A 158 -7.08 -15.80 4.56
N ASP A 159 -6.43 -16.56 3.69
CA ASP A 159 -5.22 -17.33 4.00
C ASP A 159 -3.96 -16.49 3.71
N LEU A 160 -4.04 -15.53 2.79
CA LEU A 160 -3.00 -14.57 2.45
C LEU A 160 -3.63 -13.18 2.31
N LEU A 161 -3.05 -12.18 2.96
CA LEU A 161 -3.27 -10.77 2.69
C LEU A 161 -2.00 -10.19 2.07
N TRP A 162 -2.16 -9.66 0.88
CA TRP A 162 -1.14 -8.98 0.11
C TRP A 162 -1.44 -7.48 0.07
N SER A 163 -0.42 -6.64 0.18
CA SER A 163 -0.59 -5.18 0.03
C SER A 163 0.70 -4.56 -0.50
N ASN A 164 0.69 -4.09 -1.73
CA ASN A 164 1.86 -3.52 -2.37
C ASN A 164 1.74 -2.00 -2.46
N LEU A 165 2.63 -1.27 -1.80
CA LEU A 165 2.70 0.20 -1.78
C LEU A 165 1.34 0.90 -1.57
N ALA A 166 0.53 0.37 -0.65
CA ALA A 166 -0.75 0.97 -0.30
C ALA A 166 -0.75 1.58 1.11
N LEU A 167 -0.05 0.97 2.07
CA LEU A 167 -0.09 1.33 3.49
C LEU A 167 0.29 2.80 3.75
N GLN A 168 1.27 3.35 3.05
CA GLN A 168 1.73 4.74 3.19
C GLN A 168 0.64 5.79 2.92
N TRP A 169 -0.45 5.41 2.25
CA TRP A 169 -1.57 6.31 1.99
C TRP A 169 -2.53 6.42 3.16
N HIS A 170 -2.48 5.49 4.12
CA HIS A 170 -3.33 5.51 5.29
C HIS A 170 -2.68 6.33 6.42
N ALA A 171 -3.45 7.27 6.99
CA ALA A 171 -2.94 8.18 8.03
C ALA A 171 -2.59 7.48 9.35
N ARG A 172 -3.21 6.33 9.60
CA ARG A 172 -3.12 5.56 10.84
C ARG A 172 -2.87 4.09 10.52
N PRO A 173 -1.63 3.70 10.20
CA PRO A 173 -1.27 2.31 9.96
C PRO A 173 -1.49 1.43 11.19
N ASP A 174 -1.39 2.01 12.38
CA ASP A 174 -1.71 1.37 13.66
C ASP A 174 -3.17 0.88 13.77
N LEU A 175 -4.09 1.45 13.00
CA LEU A 175 -5.48 0.97 12.89
C LEU A 175 -5.67 -0.01 11.73
N VAL A 176 -4.76 -0.04 10.78
CA VAL A 176 -4.83 -0.94 9.61
C VAL A 176 -4.41 -2.36 9.98
N PHE A 177 -3.32 -2.53 10.72
CA PHE A 177 -2.80 -3.86 11.07
C PHE A 177 -3.80 -4.69 11.89
N PRO A 178 -4.51 -4.15 12.91
CA PRO A 178 -5.57 -4.90 13.60
C PRO A 178 -6.69 -5.35 12.66
N GLU A 179 -7.06 -4.53 11.67
CA GLU A 179 -8.09 -4.89 10.70
C GLU A 179 -7.62 -6.00 9.74
N TRP A 180 -6.37 -5.95 9.29
CA TRP A 180 -5.78 -7.01 8.49
C TRP A 180 -5.65 -8.31 9.28
N HIS A 181 -5.26 -8.22 10.57
CA HIS A 181 -5.25 -9.37 11.46
C HIS A 181 -6.65 -9.97 11.64
N ARG A 182 -7.68 -9.14 11.77
CA ARG A 182 -9.07 -9.60 11.94
C ARG A 182 -9.53 -10.46 10.75
N VAL A 183 -9.25 -10.05 9.53
CA VAL A 183 -9.73 -10.75 8.32
C VAL A 183 -8.88 -11.94 7.93
N LEU A 184 -7.63 -12.00 8.35
CA LEU A 184 -6.77 -13.15 8.18
C LEU A 184 -7.24 -14.32 9.05
N LYS A 185 -7.16 -15.53 8.54
CA LYS A 185 -7.34 -16.76 9.31
C LYS A 185 -6.15 -16.99 10.23
N THR A 186 -6.39 -17.72 11.29
CA THR A 186 -5.30 -18.31 12.07
C THR A 186 -4.40 -19.14 11.17
N GLY A 187 -3.07 -18.93 11.25
CA GLY A 187 -2.08 -19.50 10.33
C GLY A 187 -2.02 -18.79 8.97
N GLY A 188 -2.78 -17.69 8.77
CA GLY A 188 -2.71 -16.87 7.58
C GLY A 188 -1.50 -15.95 7.56
N LEU A 189 -1.02 -15.64 6.36
CA LEU A 189 0.14 -14.79 6.11
C LEU A 189 -0.30 -13.37 5.71
N LEU A 190 0.27 -12.37 6.37
CA LEU A 190 0.34 -11.00 5.88
C LEU A 190 1.65 -10.80 5.13
N MET A 191 1.59 -10.20 3.93
CA MET A 191 2.76 -9.74 3.19
C MET A 191 2.50 -8.38 2.59
N PHE A 192 3.36 -7.41 2.88
CA PHE A 192 3.15 -6.03 2.42
C PHE A 192 4.45 -5.32 2.09
N SER A 193 4.32 -4.25 1.31
CA SER A 193 5.36 -3.22 1.14
C SER A 193 4.80 -1.83 1.46
N THR A 194 5.68 -0.98 1.93
CA THR A 194 5.41 0.44 2.18
C THR A 194 6.66 1.26 1.93
N LEU A 195 6.55 2.58 2.06
CA LEU A 195 7.69 3.49 1.94
C LEU A 195 8.17 3.91 3.32
N GLY A 196 9.50 4.00 3.48
CA GLY A 196 10.17 4.44 4.69
C GLY A 196 10.57 5.92 4.67
N PRO A 197 11.08 6.45 5.81
CA PRO A 197 11.30 7.87 6.04
C PRO A 197 12.32 8.53 5.09
N ASP A 198 13.28 7.79 4.54
CA ASP A 198 14.28 8.33 3.60
C ASP A 198 13.74 8.49 2.17
N THR A 199 12.48 8.07 1.91
CA THR A 199 11.85 8.26 0.62
C THR A 199 11.72 9.73 0.27
N LEU A 200 12.13 10.10 -0.98
CA LEU A 200 12.08 11.45 -1.52
C LEU A 200 12.90 12.48 -0.71
N ARG A 201 13.98 12.06 -0.05
CA ARG A 201 14.85 12.94 0.76
C ARG A 201 15.41 14.10 -0.04
N GLU A 202 15.75 13.90 -1.32
CA GLU A 202 16.25 14.92 -2.23
C GLU A 202 15.19 15.99 -2.49
N LEU A 203 13.97 15.58 -2.73
CA LEU A 203 12.84 16.49 -2.92
C LEU A 203 12.48 17.23 -1.64
N ARG A 204 12.55 16.55 -0.48
CA ARG A 204 12.32 17.15 0.84
C ARG A 204 13.35 18.23 1.15
N GLY A 205 14.64 17.94 0.88
CA GLY A 205 15.72 18.91 0.99
C GLY A 205 15.56 20.13 0.06
N ALA A 206 15.16 19.89 -1.19
CA ALA A 206 14.92 20.96 -2.15
C ALA A 206 13.75 21.86 -1.74
N TRP A 207 12.68 21.32 -1.17
CA TRP A 207 11.58 22.09 -0.61
C TRP A 207 12.01 22.93 0.59
N ALA A 208 12.82 22.36 1.51
CA ALA A 208 13.34 23.11 2.65
C ALA A 208 14.14 24.34 2.21
N VAL A 209 14.89 24.27 1.11
CA VAL A 209 15.59 25.41 0.49
C VAL A 209 14.60 26.38 -0.17
N ALA A 210 13.58 25.86 -0.85
CA ALA A 210 12.68 26.68 -1.66
C ALA A 210 11.74 27.57 -0.84
N ASP A 211 11.24 27.07 0.31
CA ASP A 211 10.25 27.77 1.16
C ASP A 211 10.70 27.94 2.61
N GLY A 212 11.94 27.56 2.96
CA GLY A 212 12.47 27.64 4.33
C GLY A 212 11.85 26.64 5.30
N GLY A 213 11.26 25.54 4.79
CA GLY A 213 10.59 24.54 5.62
C GLY A 213 9.19 25.00 6.13
N ALA A 214 8.62 26.03 5.50
CA ALA A 214 7.36 26.63 5.94
C ALA A 214 6.16 25.68 5.81
N ALA A 215 6.20 24.72 4.89
CA ALA A 215 5.11 23.79 4.65
C ALA A 215 5.61 22.34 4.44
N GLN A 216 4.73 21.38 4.73
CA GLN A 216 4.99 19.98 4.42
C GLN A 216 4.60 19.69 2.97
N HIS A 217 5.57 19.39 2.14
CA HIS A 217 5.39 19.12 0.71
C HIS A 217 5.52 17.65 0.32
N VAL A 218 6.00 16.81 1.22
CA VAL A 218 6.16 15.36 1.05
C VAL A 218 5.48 14.66 2.21
N LEU A 219 4.87 13.50 1.96
CA LEU A 219 4.26 12.68 3.01
C LEU A 219 5.31 12.24 4.02
N ASP A 220 4.90 12.13 5.29
CA ASP A 220 5.68 11.41 6.30
C ASP A 220 5.42 9.92 6.12
N PHE A 221 6.51 9.16 6.14
CA PHE A 221 6.47 7.71 6.05
C PHE A 221 6.87 7.11 7.40
N VAL A 222 6.33 5.93 7.69
CA VAL A 222 6.57 5.22 8.95
C VAL A 222 7.87 4.43 8.85
N ASP A 223 8.66 4.45 9.93
CA ASP A 223 9.88 3.67 10.03
C ASP A 223 9.59 2.17 10.06
N MET A 224 10.55 1.38 9.59
CA MET A 224 10.46 -0.08 9.55
C MET A 224 10.27 -0.68 10.95
N HIS A 225 10.93 -0.16 11.97
CA HIS A 225 10.82 -0.65 13.35
C HIS A 225 9.44 -0.35 13.93
N ASP A 226 8.92 0.86 13.69
CA ASP A 226 7.56 1.22 14.10
C ASP A 226 6.50 0.33 13.44
N CYS A 227 6.70 -0.03 12.16
CA CYS A 227 5.84 -1.01 11.47
C CYS A 227 5.91 -2.38 12.15
N GLY A 228 7.11 -2.85 12.53
CA GLY A 228 7.30 -4.10 13.26
C GLY A 228 6.61 -4.11 14.62
N ASP A 229 6.75 -3.03 15.38
CA ASP A 229 6.10 -2.87 16.69
C ASP A 229 4.58 -2.85 16.58
N MET A 230 4.03 -2.15 15.57
CA MET A 230 2.59 -2.16 15.29
C MET A 230 2.07 -3.54 14.92
N LEU A 231 2.84 -4.35 14.18
CA LEU A 231 2.47 -5.73 13.86
C LEU A 231 2.38 -6.58 15.13
N VAL A 232 3.38 -6.52 16.01
CA VAL A 232 3.38 -7.24 17.30
C VAL A 232 2.21 -6.78 18.17
N ALA A 233 2.01 -5.47 18.30
CA ALA A 233 0.89 -4.91 19.06
C ALA A 233 -0.49 -5.33 18.51
N SER A 234 -0.57 -5.64 17.21
CA SER A 234 -1.79 -6.11 16.55
C SER A 234 -2.01 -7.63 16.66
N GLY A 235 -1.11 -8.36 17.33
CA GLY A 235 -1.23 -9.82 17.54
C GLY A 235 -0.62 -10.67 16.42
N PHE A 236 0.16 -10.09 15.52
CA PHE A 236 0.96 -10.85 14.56
C PHE A 236 2.18 -11.45 15.26
N GLU A 237 2.57 -12.63 14.82
CA GLU A 237 3.78 -13.31 15.32
C GLU A 237 4.85 -13.38 14.23
N ILE A 238 6.10 -13.44 14.69
CA ILE A 238 7.30 -13.59 13.85
C ILE A 238 7.32 -12.56 12.71
N PRO A 239 7.17 -11.24 13.01
CA PRO A 239 7.30 -10.24 11.98
C PRO A 239 8.74 -10.26 11.44
N VAL A 240 8.87 -10.39 10.12
CA VAL A 240 10.13 -10.24 9.40
C VAL A 240 10.03 -8.97 8.59
N MET A 241 10.94 -8.05 8.89
CA MET A 241 11.02 -6.76 8.22
C MET A 241 12.34 -6.67 7.46
N ASP A 242 12.28 -6.15 6.26
CA ASP A 242 13.43 -5.92 5.39
C ASP A 242 13.30 -4.54 4.73
N MET A 243 14.41 -3.93 4.38
CA MET A 243 14.43 -2.61 3.78
C MET A 243 15.48 -2.55 2.69
N GLU A 244 15.13 -1.92 1.59
CA GLU A 244 16.10 -1.59 0.54
C GLU A 244 15.93 -0.16 0.04
N THR A 245 17.01 0.40 -0.47
CA THR A 245 17.00 1.73 -1.08
C THR A 245 17.06 1.61 -2.59
N LEU A 246 16.06 2.16 -3.27
CA LEU A 246 16.02 2.27 -4.72
C LEU A 246 16.27 3.73 -5.12
N THR A 247 17.12 3.95 -6.11
CA THR A 247 17.37 5.28 -6.65
C THR A 247 16.92 5.34 -8.10
N ILE A 248 16.02 6.28 -8.39
CA ILE A 248 15.59 6.61 -9.75
C ILE A 248 16.33 7.87 -10.15
N THR A 249 16.88 7.90 -11.36
CA THR A 249 17.64 9.05 -11.86
C THR A 249 16.87 9.78 -12.96
N TYR A 250 16.96 11.10 -12.96
CA TYR A 250 16.29 11.99 -13.90
C TYR A 250 17.26 12.89 -14.64
N SER A 251 16.96 13.14 -15.91
CA SER A 251 17.72 14.08 -16.73
C SER A 251 17.42 15.56 -16.39
N SER A 252 16.31 15.85 -15.75
CA SER A 252 15.91 17.22 -15.39
C SER A 252 15.01 17.25 -14.15
N ALA A 253 15.08 18.37 -13.39
CA ALA A 253 14.19 18.64 -12.27
C ALA A 253 12.71 18.68 -12.66
N GLN A 254 12.40 19.12 -13.88
CA GLN A 254 11.04 19.18 -14.39
C GLN A 254 10.44 17.78 -14.58
N SER A 255 11.19 16.85 -15.17
CA SER A 255 10.73 15.45 -15.35
C SER A 255 10.53 14.76 -14.01
N LEU A 256 11.45 14.96 -13.04
CA LEU A 256 11.32 14.48 -11.68
C LEU A 256 10.02 14.95 -11.03
N LEU A 257 9.76 16.27 -11.05
CA LEU A 257 8.55 16.85 -10.46
C LEU A 257 7.27 16.39 -11.18
N ALA A 258 7.32 16.16 -12.49
CA ALA A 258 6.19 15.64 -13.25
C ALA A 258 5.80 14.23 -12.76
N ASP A 259 6.76 13.34 -12.59
CA ASP A 259 6.52 11.97 -12.12
C ASP A 259 6.06 11.94 -10.66
N VAL A 260 6.70 12.70 -9.76
CA VAL A 260 6.27 12.80 -8.36
C VAL A 260 4.80 13.26 -8.24
N ARG A 261 4.37 14.20 -9.09
CA ARG A 261 2.96 14.61 -9.15
C ARG A 261 2.04 13.50 -9.64
N ARG A 262 2.48 12.71 -10.62
CA ARG A 262 1.72 11.57 -11.15
C ARG A 262 1.58 10.46 -10.10
N TRP A 263 2.63 10.18 -9.33
CA TRP A 263 2.59 9.19 -8.25
C TRP A 263 1.71 9.62 -7.07
N GLY A 264 1.52 10.92 -6.88
CA GLY A 264 0.73 11.42 -5.76
C GLY A 264 1.47 11.59 -4.45
N ALA A 265 2.77 11.46 -4.46
CA ALA A 265 3.61 11.55 -3.26
C ALA A 265 3.60 12.93 -2.58
N MET A 266 3.02 13.94 -3.22
CA MET A 266 2.77 15.24 -2.61
C MET A 266 1.43 15.19 -1.86
N PRO A 267 1.39 15.51 -0.56
CA PRO A 267 0.14 15.64 0.17
C PRO A 267 -0.71 16.75 -0.46
N PRO A 268 -2.04 16.67 -0.35
CA PRO A 268 -2.90 17.80 -0.67
C PRO A 268 -2.41 18.98 0.18
N GLN A 269 -2.12 20.12 -0.47
CA GLN A 269 -1.67 21.33 0.21
C GLN A 269 -2.59 21.65 1.38
N GLY A 270 -2.03 21.74 2.58
CA GLY A 270 -2.78 22.13 3.76
C GLY A 270 -2.71 21.22 4.98
N ALA A 271 -1.99 20.10 4.96
CA ALA A 271 -1.84 19.29 6.16
C ALA A 271 -0.59 19.74 6.95
N ARG A 272 -0.76 20.60 7.97
CA ARG A 272 0.23 20.78 9.03
C ARG A 272 -0.03 19.75 10.12
N ARG A 273 1.05 19.13 10.59
CA ARG A 273 1.04 18.26 11.78
C ARG A 273 0.65 19.10 12.98
N GLY A 274 -0.54 18.90 13.56
CA GLY A 274 -0.90 19.35 14.91
C GLY A 274 -1.57 20.71 15.08
N ASP A 275 -1.89 21.45 14.01
CA ASP A 275 -2.56 22.75 14.19
C ASP A 275 -3.98 22.73 13.60
N ALA A 276 -4.98 22.61 14.48
CA ALA A 276 -6.41 22.69 14.13
C ALA A 276 -6.83 24.07 13.57
N ARG A 277 -5.91 25.04 13.53
CA ARG A 277 -6.11 26.43 13.08
C ARG A 277 -5.15 26.90 12.00
N ALA A 278 -4.33 26.01 11.41
CA ALA A 278 -3.52 26.40 10.28
C ALA A 278 -4.43 26.67 9.09
N ASP A 279 -4.68 27.93 8.87
CA ASP A 279 -5.31 28.47 7.66
C ASP A 279 -4.55 27.89 6.47
N VAL A 280 -5.20 26.91 5.83
CA VAL A 280 -4.68 26.24 4.67
C VAL A 280 -4.57 27.31 3.62
N SER A 281 -3.38 27.92 3.47
CA SER A 281 -3.12 28.74 2.32
C SER A 281 -3.21 27.83 1.09
N ARG A 282 -4.40 27.75 0.51
CA ARG A 282 -4.68 27.22 -0.83
C ARG A 282 -3.93 28.03 -1.89
N GLY A 283 -2.77 28.59 -1.50
CA GLY A 283 -1.94 29.43 -2.32
C GLY A 283 -1.27 28.59 -3.41
N LEU A 284 -1.49 29.00 -4.64
CA LEU A 284 -0.62 28.64 -5.76
C LEU A 284 0.82 28.92 -5.32
N ILE A 285 1.71 27.93 -5.47
CA ILE A 285 3.15 28.10 -5.26
C ILE A 285 3.60 29.30 -6.09
N SER A 286 4.27 30.28 -5.46
CA SER A 286 4.74 31.46 -6.18
C SER A 286 5.74 31.04 -7.27
N ARG A 287 5.80 31.77 -8.36
CA ARG A 287 6.79 31.54 -9.42
C ARG A 287 8.23 31.55 -8.86
N GLY A 288 8.50 32.40 -7.87
CA GLY A 288 9.80 32.48 -7.21
C GLY A 288 10.13 31.22 -6.39
N THR A 289 9.17 30.72 -5.62
CA THR A 289 9.33 29.46 -4.86
C THR A 289 9.54 28.27 -5.79
N TYR A 290 8.75 28.20 -6.88
CA TYR A 290 8.92 27.13 -7.87
C TYR A 290 10.30 27.17 -8.56
N ARG A 291 10.81 28.37 -8.88
CA ARG A 291 12.16 28.52 -9.44
C ARG A 291 13.20 28.04 -8.45
N ARG A 292 13.16 28.50 -7.18
CA ARG A 292 14.08 28.02 -6.14
C ARG A 292 14.04 26.50 -5.95
N LEU A 293 12.87 25.89 -6.05
CA LEU A 293 12.73 24.43 -6.00
C LEU A 293 13.47 23.74 -7.15
N LEU A 294 13.30 24.24 -8.39
CA LEU A 294 14.01 23.70 -9.54
C LEU A 294 15.53 23.88 -9.38
N ASP A 295 15.97 25.08 -8.98
CA ASP A 295 17.40 25.37 -8.78
C ASP A 295 18.00 24.46 -7.68
N ALA A 296 17.25 24.22 -6.59
CA ALA A 296 17.70 23.34 -5.50
C ALA A 296 17.74 21.85 -5.92
N LEU A 297 16.86 21.38 -6.80
CA LEU A 297 16.92 20.04 -7.38
C LEU A 297 18.09 19.93 -8.37
N GLU A 298 18.28 20.92 -9.23
CA GLU A 298 19.40 20.95 -10.17
C GLU A 298 20.77 20.99 -9.46
N ALA A 299 20.87 21.63 -8.29
CA ALA A 299 22.09 21.65 -7.47
C ALA A 299 22.47 20.26 -6.92
N GLN A 300 21.56 19.28 -6.93
CA GLN A 300 21.81 17.90 -6.55
C GLN A 300 22.25 17.02 -7.72
N ARG A 301 22.46 17.61 -8.90
CA ARG A 301 22.92 16.90 -10.10
C ARG A 301 24.27 16.22 -9.85
N GLN A 302 24.32 14.93 -10.17
CA GLN A 302 25.52 14.12 -10.01
C GLN A 302 26.49 14.32 -11.19
N PRO A 303 27.76 13.87 -11.06
CA PRO A 303 28.74 13.98 -12.14
C PRO A 303 28.37 13.31 -13.44
N ASP A 304 27.50 12.28 -13.41
CA ASP A 304 26.96 11.60 -14.58
C ASP A 304 25.86 12.39 -15.31
N GLY A 305 25.52 13.59 -14.80
CA GLY A 305 24.51 14.46 -15.38
C GLY A 305 23.07 14.13 -14.96
N THR A 306 22.86 13.22 -14.00
CA THR A 306 21.53 12.85 -13.52
C THR A 306 21.17 13.48 -12.18
N ILE A 307 19.89 13.60 -11.89
CA ILE A 307 19.36 14.03 -10.57
C ILE A 307 18.76 12.79 -9.92
N PRO A 308 19.26 12.36 -8.73
CA PRO A 308 18.75 11.18 -8.04
C PRO A 308 17.45 11.50 -7.31
N LEU A 309 16.63 10.46 -7.15
CA LEU A 309 15.44 10.47 -6.30
C LEU A 309 15.37 9.12 -5.58
N THR A 310 15.49 9.18 -4.27
CA THR A 310 15.59 8.01 -3.42
C THR A 310 14.21 7.52 -2.97
N PHE A 311 14.05 6.20 -2.98
CA PHE A 311 12.93 5.49 -2.38
C PHE A 311 13.46 4.46 -1.41
N GLU A 312 13.11 4.61 -0.15
CA GLU A 312 13.29 3.60 0.87
C GLU A 312 12.06 2.70 0.86
N VAL A 313 12.24 1.45 0.50
CA VAL A 313 11.14 0.48 0.41
C VAL A 313 11.25 -0.48 1.57
N VAL A 314 10.20 -0.52 2.38
CA VAL A 314 10.06 -1.44 3.50
C VAL A 314 9.18 -2.60 3.07
N TYR A 315 9.66 -3.81 3.28
CA TYR A 315 8.93 -5.06 3.09
C TYR A 315 8.66 -5.69 4.45
N GLY A 316 7.44 -6.15 4.65
CA GLY A 316 7.07 -6.84 5.86
C GLY A 316 6.25 -8.09 5.57
N HIS A 317 6.50 -9.15 6.36
CA HIS A 317 5.58 -10.26 6.45
C HIS A 317 5.47 -10.76 7.89
N ALA A 318 4.29 -11.26 8.23
CA ALA A 318 4.00 -11.78 9.55
C ALA A 318 2.85 -12.78 9.50
N TRP A 319 2.78 -13.66 10.50
CA TRP A 319 1.75 -14.69 10.58
C TRP A 319 0.71 -14.33 11.64
N LYS A 320 -0.56 -14.61 11.35
CA LYS A 320 -1.57 -14.66 12.39
C LYS A 320 -1.49 -16.01 13.08
N ALA A 321 -0.92 -16.01 14.28
CA ALA A 321 -0.72 -17.23 15.03
C ALA A 321 -1.98 -17.70 15.76
N VAL A 322 -1.94 -18.94 16.22
CA VAL A 322 -2.93 -19.49 17.15
C VAL A 322 -2.79 -18.76 18.47
N ALA A 323 -3.89 -18.27 19.03
CA ALA A 323 -3.86 -17.68 20.36
C ALA A 323 -3.16 -18.61 21.35
N ARG A 324 -2.05 -18.14 21.94
CA ARG A 324 -1.29 -18.91 22.98
C ARG A 324 -1.89 -18.76 24.37
N VAL A 325 -3.01 -18.05 24.47
CA VAL A 325 -3.69 -17.79 25.74
C VAL A 325 -5.17 -18.10 25.58
N THR A 326 -5.75 -18.82 26.55
CA THR A 326 -7.21 -19.00 26.58
C THR A 326 -7.92 -17.68 26.89
N PRO A 327 -9.23 -17.56 26.64
CA PRO A 327 -10.01 -16.37 27.03
C PRO A 327 -9.88 -16.02 28.52
N GLU A 328 -9.55 -17.02 29.36
CA GLU A 328 -9.35 -16.88 30.82
C GLU A 328 -7.91 -16.48 31.18
N GLY A 329 -7.03 -16.25 30.19
CA GLY A 329 -5.64 -15.80 30.42
C GLY A 329 -4.63 -16.91 30.71
N HIS A 330 -4.99 -18.19 30.55
CA HIS A 330 -4.05 -19.31 30.72
C HIS A 330 -3.21 -19.52 29.46
N GLY A 331 -1.89 -19.65 29.62
CA GLY A 331 -0.97 -19.95 28.54
C GLY A 331 -1.22 -21.35 27.94
N ILE A 332 -1.35 -21.41 26.60
CA ILE A 332 -1.49 -22.69 25.87
C ILE A 332 -0.09 -23.12 25.43
N VAL A 333 0.38 -24.29 25.98
CA VAL A 333 1.62 -24.92 25.52
C VAL A 333 1.23 -26.11 24.64
N ARG A 334 1.69 -26.10 23.38
CA ARG A 334 1.41 -27.20 22.44
C ARG A 334 2.33 -28.38 22.72
N ILE A 335 1.75 -29.57 22.77
CA ILE A 335 2.48 -30.82 23.07
C ILE A 335 3.55 -31.12 22.01
N ASP A 336 3.33 -30.77 20.78
CA ASP A 336 4.28 -30.91 19.67
C ASP A 336 5.54 -30.03 19.84
N GLU A 337 5.46 -28.90 20.55
CA GLU A 337 6.62 -28.05 20.89
C GLU A 337 7.48 -28.66 22.02
N ILE A 338 6.90 -29.48 22.91
CA ILE A 338 7.61 -30.10 24.00
C ILE A 338 8.50 -31.28 23.51
N GLY A 339 8.10 -31.96 22.43
CA GLY A 339 8.81 -33.11 21.88
C GLY A 339 10.17 -32.82 21.26
N HIS A 340 10.46 -31.59 20.89
CA HIS A 340 11.73 -31.20 20.28
C HIS A 340 12.85 -30.88 21.29
N LEU A 341 12.53 -30.59 22.54
CA LEU A 341 13.50 -30.32 23.61
C LEU A 341 14.11 -31.57 24.26
N SER A 342 13.52 -32.74 24.09
CA SER A 342 13.95 -33.98 24.78
C SER A 342 14.92 -34.88 23.98
N ARG A 343 15.26 -34.57 22.73
CA ARG A 343 16.16 -35.37 21.87
C ARG A 343 17.63 -34.95 21.85
N GLY A 344 18.01 -33.93 22.62
CA GLY A 344 19.36 -33.36 22.65
C GLY A 344 20.25 -33.82 23.82
N GLY A 345 20.11 -35.01 24.35
CA GLY A 345 20.87 -35.39 25.52
C GLY A 345 21.13 -36.89 25.72
N ARG A 346 21.80 -37.58 24.79
CA ARG A 346 22.55 -38.79 25.08
C ARG A 346 23.89 -38.78 24.38
N ARG A 347 24.89 -38.21 25.04
CA ARG A 347 26.28 -38.62 24.79
C ARG A 347 26.54 -39.91 25.52
N THR A 348 26.73 -40.98 24.79
CA THR A 348 27.33 -42.22 25.29
C THR A 348 28.82 -42.00 25.39
N SER A 349 29.34 -41.99 26.61
CA SER A 349 30.74 -42.24 26.92
C SER A 349 30.99 -43.72 26.84
N SER A 350 31.91 -44.16 26.04
CA SER A 350 32.78 -45.35 26.21
C SER A 350 34.05 -45.09 25.44
#